data_f3c945829cea461a63537ac4acbf4e0b
#
_entry.id   f3c945829cea461a63537ac4acbf4e0b
#
_cell.length_a   1.000
_cell.length_b   1.000
_cell.length_c   1.000
_cell.angle_alpha   90.00
_cell.angle_beta   90.00
_cell.angle_gamma   90.00
#
_symmetry.space_group_name_H-M   'P 1'
#
loop_
_entity.id
_entity.type
_entity.pdbx_description
1 polymer ?
#
loop_
_entity_poly.entity_id
_entity_poly.type
_entity_poly.pdbx_seq_one_letter_code
_entity_poly.pdbx_strand_id
1 'polypeptide(L)'
;MLDIKFIRENPDAVKENIRKKFQNAKLPLVDEVIALDAEKRAAENEGNDLRAQRNKLSKQVGMLMGQAKKDPSKLEEAEAVKAQVKADADRLAQLEEMEEKLSQQIHHILLVIPQMIDPSVPIGKDDSCNVEVERFGEATVPAFDIPYHTDIMERFDGIDLDAAGRVSGNGFYYLMGDIARLHEAVLAYGRDFMINKGFTYCIPPFMIHGSVVEGVMSQTDMDAMMYKIEGEDLYLIGTSEHSMIGKFIDQIVPVESLPQTLTSYSPCFRKEKGAHGIEERGIYRIHQFEKQEMIVVCKPEDSKAWYEKLWRYSVELFRSLDIPVRQLECCSGDLADLKVKSCDIEAWSPRQQKYFEVCSCSNLGDAQARRLRIRYKDENGKMQLCHTLNNTCVAPPRMLIAFLENNLQADGTVKIPEVLWPYMGGTKVLVPTKK
;
A
#
# COMPACT_ATOMS: atom_id res chain seq x y z
N MET A 1 -8.52 6.76 -0.04
CA MET A 1 -9.72 7.39 0.56
C MET A 1 -10.29 8.37 -0.43
N LEU A 2 -11.59 8.30 -0.70
CA LEU A 2 -12.24 9.27 -1.60
C LEU A 2 -12.44 10.63 -0.91
N ASP A 3 -12.59 11.68 -1.72
CA ASP A 3 -12.98 13.01 -1.24
C ASP A 3 -14.47 13.03 -0.89
N ILE A 4 -14.83 13.54 0.30
CA ILE A 4 -16.24 13.63 0.73
C ILE A 4 -17.06 14.51 -0.22
N LYS A 5 -16.45 15.57 -0.77
CA LYS A 5 -17.11 16.43 -1.77
C LYS A 5 -17.41 15.63 -3.03
N PHE A 6 -16.47 14.82 -3.51
CA PHE A 6 -16.66 13.96 -4.67
C PHE A 6 -17.82 12.97 -4.44
N ILE A 7 -17.86 12.31 -3.27
CA ILE A 7 -18.93 11.36 -2.91
C ILE A 7 -20.29 12.06 -2.92
N ARG A 8 -20.38 13.25 -2.33
CA ARG A 8 -21.59 14.04 -2.26
C ARG A 8 -22.10 14.49 -3.63
N GLU A 9 -21.19 14.87 -4.52
CA GLU A 9 -21.52 15.33 -5.88
C GLU A 9 -21.78 14.18 -6.86
N ASN A 10 -21.26 12.97 -6.57
CA ASN A 10 -21.31 11.80 -7.46
C ASN A 10 -21.70 10.51 -6.74
N PRO A 11 -22.77 10.47 -5.92
CA PRO A 11 -23.10 9.31 -5.10
C PRO A 11 -23.37 8.04 -5.93
N ASP A 12 -24.05 8.19 -7.07
CA ASP A 12 -24.37 7.06 -7.95
C ASP A 12 -23.13 6.45 -8.59
N ALA A 13 -22.15 7.27 -8.98
CA ALA A 13 -20.86 6.79 -9.51
C ALA A 13 -20.08 5.98 -8.46
N VAL A 14 -20.08 6.45 -7.21
CA VAL A 14 -19.43 5.74 -6.10
C VAL A 14 -20.14 4.41 -5.80
N LYS A 15 -21.48 4.40 -5.77
CA LYS A 15 -22.27 3.16 -5.59
C LYS A 15 -22.05 2.18 -6.74
N GLU A 16 -21.97 2.66 -7.98
CA GLU A 16 -21.67 1.82 -9.14
C GLU A 16 -20.26 1.22 -9.06
N ASN A 17 -19.27 1.99 -8.61
CA ASN A 17 -17.92 1.49 -8.36
C ASN A 17 -17.90 0.38 -7.30
N ILE A 18 -18.65 0.54 -6.20
CA ILE A 18 -18.80 -0.47 -5.15
C ILE A 18 -19.43 -1.77 -5.72
N ARG A 19 -20.44 -1.65 -6.62
CA ARG A 19 -21.04 -2.82 -7.30
C ARG A 19 -20.04 -3.53 -8.21
N LYS A 20 -19.27 -2.76 -9.00
CA LYS A 20 -18.22 -3.28 -9.87
C LYS A 20 -17.14 -4.04 -9.09
N LYS A 21 -16.87 -3.63 -7.84
CA LYS A 21 -15.97 -4.33 -6.92
C LYS A 21 -16.63 -5.49 -6.15
N PHE A 22 -17.91 -5.81 -6.42
CA PHE A 22 -18.67 -6.85 -5.72
C PHE A 22 -18.77 -6.67 -4.20
N GLN A 23 -18.72 -5.42 -3.74
CA GLN A 23 -18.72 -5.06 -2.31
C GLN A 23 -20.08 -4.47 -1.87
N ASN A 24 -21.19 -5.03 -2.32
CA ASN A 24 -22.55 -4.48 -2.14
C ASN A 24 -22.92 -4.15 -0.69
N ALA A 25 -22.33 -4.85 0.29
CA ALA A 25 -22.53 -4.56 1.72
C ALA A 25 -22.11 -3.12 2.11
N LYS A 26 -21.23 -2.48 1.31
CA LYS A 26 -20.77 -1.11 1.54
C LYS A 26 -21.66 -0.02 0.93
N LEU A 27 -22.68 -0.39 0.14
CA LEU A 27 -23.56 0.58 -0.52
C LEU A 27 -24.25 1.56 0.45
N PRO A 28 -24.78 1.13 1.63
CA PRO A 28 -25.41 2.05 2.57
C PRO A 28 -24.46 3.10 3.13
N LEU A 29 -23.15 2.81 3.20
CA LEU A 29 -22.15 3.73 3.73
C LEU A 29 -22.03 5.02 2.92
N VAL A 30 -22.39 5.00 1.64
CA VAL A 30 -22.37 6.18 0.77
C VAL A 30 -23.44 7.19 1.22
N ASP A 31 -24.65 6.74 1.50
CA ASP A 31 -25.73 7.62 1.97
C ASP A 31 -25.47 8.06 3.41
N GLU A 32 -24.97 7.18 4.25
CA GLU A 32 -24.62 7.46 5.63
C GLU A 32 -23.56 8.57 5.75
N VAL A 33 -22.47 8.46 5.00
CA VAL A 33 -21.40 9.47 5.03
C VAL A 33 -21.86 10.83 4.52
N ILE A 34 -22.76 10.86 3.54
CA ILE A 34 -23.37 12.09 3.01
C ILE A 34 -24.25 12.74 4.08
N ALA A 35 -25.05 11.96 4.82
CA ALA A 35 -25.88 12.47 5.90
C ALA A 35 -25.04 13.04 7.03
N LEU A 36 -24.01 12.31 7.49
CA LEU A 36 -23.09 12.79 8.53
C LEU A 36 -22.33 14.06 8.09
N ASP A 37 -21.93 14.17 6.81
CA ASP A 37 -21.31 15.39 6.28
C ASP A 37 -22.29 16.58 6.29
N ALA A 38 -23.55 16.34 5.99
CA ALA A 38 -24.58 17.38 6.06
C ALA A 38 -24.79 17.89 7.50
N GLU A 39 -24.84 16.95 8.48
CA GLU A 39 -24.94 17.30 9.90
C GLU A 39 -23.71 18.07 10.38
N LYS A 40 -22.51 17.62 10.01
CA LYS A 40 -21.27 18.30 10.36
C LYS A 40 -21.23 19.73 9.82
N ARG A 41 -21.57 19.93 8.54
CA ARG A 41 -21.62 21.28 7.94
C ARG A 41 -22.68 22.17 8.56
N ALA A 42 -23.80 21.61 9.01
CA ALA A 42 -24.81 22.38 9.76
C ALA A 42 -24.26 22.84 11.11
N ALA A 43 -23.57 21.96 11.86
CA ALA A 43 -22.91 22.30 13.11
C ALA A 43 -21.81 23.36 12.93
N GLU A 44 -20.95 23.21 11.90
CA GLU A 44 -19.91 24.19 11.55
C GLU A 44 -20.50 25.57 11.24
N ASN A 45 -21.60 25.65 10.48
CA ASN A 45 -22.28 26.90 10.15
C ASN A 45 -22.87 27.56 11.41
N GLU A 46 -23.62 26.80 12.24
CA GLU A 46 -24.15 27.29 13.51
C GLU A 46 -23.03 27.81 14.43
N GLY A 47 -21.92 27.03 14.51
CA GLY A 47 -20.75 27.42 15.30
C GLY A 47 -20.11 28.73 14.79
N ASN A 48 -20.01 28.93 13.49
CA ASN A 48 -19.47 30.15 12.90
C ASN A 48 -20.38 31.37 13.18
N ASP A 49 -21.70 31.21 13.08
CA ASP A 49 -22.68 32.26 13.40
C ASP A 49 -22.61 32.64 14.89
N LEU A 50 -22.54 31.66 15.78
CA LEU A 50 -22.39 31.90 17.22
C LEU A 50 -21.06 32.57 17.57
N ARG A 51 -19.95 32.21 16.91
CA ARG A 51 -18.65 32.88 17.09
C ARG A 51 -18.74 34.36 16.67
N ALA A 52 -19.39 34.67 15.56
CA ALA A 52 -19.63 36.04 15.09
C ALA A 52 -20.51 36.82 16.05
N GLN A 53 -21.64 36.22 16.53
CA GLN A 53 -22.54 36.78 17.50
C GLN A 53 -21.84 37.07 18.83
N ARG A 54 -21.11 36.10 19.38
CA ARG A 54 -20.34 36.23 20.62
C ARG A 54 -19.35 37.39 20.57
N ASN A 55 -18.63 37.56 19.44
CA ASN A 55 -17.71 38.68 19.25
C ASN A 55 -18.44 40.05 19.29
N LYS A 56 -19.64 40.14 18.70
CA LYS A 56 -20.49 41.35 18.73
C LYS A 56 -21.00 41.66 20.15
N LEU A 57 -21.54 40.63 20.82
CA LEU A 57 -22.07 40.75 22.18
C LEU A 57 -20.96 41.07 23.18
N SER A 58 -19.78 40.52 23.07
CA SER A 58 -18.64 40.84 23.94
C SER A 58 -18.24 42.34 23.86
N LYS A 59 -18.27 42.92 22.64
CA LYS A 59 -18.05 44.36 22.45
C LYS A 59 -19.18 45.18 23.09
N GLN A 60 -20.42 44.72 22.98
CA GLN A 60 -21.59 45.38 23.60
C GLN A 60 -21.51 45.35 25.13
N VAL A 61 -21.11 44.23 25.73
CA VAL A 61 -20.85 44.13 27.18
C VAL A 61 -19.82 45.18 27.60
N GLY A 62 -18.70 45.30 26.87
CA GLY A 62 -17.68 46.32 27.17
C GLY A 62 -18.21 47.76 27.16
N MET A 63 -19.06 48.09 26.18
CA MET A 63 -19.70 49.39 26.09
C MET A 63 -20.70 49.64 27.23
N LEU A 64 -21.59 48.67 27.51
CA LEU A 64 -22.59 48.78 28.58
C LEU A 64 -21.94 48.88 29.96
N MET A 65 -20.90 48.10 30.22
CA MET A 65 -20.11 48.19 31.46
C MET A 65 -19.41 49.56 31.64
N GLY A 66 -18.96 50.16 30.53
CA GLY A 66 -18.43 51.52 30.52
C GLY A 66 -19.50 52.57 30.83
N GLN A 67 -20.70 52.41 30.28
CA GLN A 67 -21.85 53.28 30.52
C GLN A 67 -22.44 53.11 31.93
N ALA A 68 -22.47 51.92 32.47
CA ALA A 68 -22.97 51.60 33.83
C ALA A 68 -22.23 52.34 34.92
N LYS A 69 -21.02 52.82 34.69
CA LYS A 69 -20.30 53.75 35.62
C LYS A 69 -21.00 55.10 35.81
N LYS A 70 -21.83 55.55 34.86
CA LYS A 70 -22.54 56.78 34.85
C LYS A 70 -24.07 56.59 35.01
N ASP A 71 -24.59 55.48 34.59
CA ASP A 71 -26.02 55.10 34.61
C ASP A 71 -26.17 53.64 35.10
N PRO A 72 -26.52 53.42 36.38
CA PRO A 72 -26.68 52.12 37.00
C PRO A 72 -27.72 51.20 36.29
N SER A 73 -28.70 51.76 35.57
CA SER A 73 -29.69 50.97 34.83
C SER A 73 -29.05 50.11 33.70
N LYS A 74 -27.89 50.52 33.21
CA LYS A 74 -27.14 49.82 32.21
C LYS A 74 -26.46 48.53 32.72
N LEU A 75 -26.40 48.35 34.02
CA LEU A 75 -25.83 47.15 34.64
C LEU A 75 -26.68 45.90 34.36
N GLU A 76 -28.00 46.02 34.47
CA GLU A 76 -28.94 44.93 34.20
C GLU A 76 -28.90 44.49 32.74
N GLU A 77 -28.83 45.47 31.81
CA GLU A 77 -28.64 45.18 30.38
C GLU A 77 -27.29 44.46 30.13
N ALA A 78 -26.23 44.89 30.77
CA ALA A 78 -24.91 44.26 30.65
C ALA A 78 -24.91 42.81 31.17
N GLU A 79 -25.59 42.54 32.29
CA GLU A 79 -25.71 41.18 32.84
C GLU A 79 -26.55 40.26 31.94
N ALA A 80 -27.64 40.77 31.36
CA ALA A 80 -28.42 40.02 30.37
C ALA A 80 -27.57 39.62 29.13
N VAL A 81 -26.77 40.57 28.62
CA VAL A 81 -25.87 40.27 27.48
C VAL A 81 -24.75 39.30 27.86
N LYS A 82 -24.22 39.40 29.09
CA LYS A 82 -23.24 38.43 29.61
C LYS A 82 -23.84 37.02 29.70
N ALA A 83 -25.08 36.89 30.16
CA ALA A 83 -25.77 35.60 30.21
C ALA A 83 -25.92 34.99 28.81
N GLN A 84 -26.22 35.81 27.80
CA GLN A 84 -26.28 35.36 26.41
C GLN A 84 -24.90 34.92 25.89
N VAL A 85 -23.83 35.67 26.16
CA VAL A 85 -22.46 35.31 25.80
C VAL A 85 -22.07 33.97 26.41
N LYS A 86 -22.50 33.69 27.65
CA LYS A 86 -22.27 32.42 28.31
C LYS A 86 -23.04 31.29 27.65
N ALA A 87 -24.33 31.49 27.36
CA ALA A 87 -25.15 30.49 26.67
C ALA A 87 -24.58 30.15 25.27
N ASP A 88 -24.14 31.17 24.51
CA ASP A 88 -23.49 30.99 23.22
C ASP A 88 -22.16 30.21 23.35
N ALA A 89 -21.39 30.43 24.43
CA ALA A 89 -20.15 29.68 24.69
C ALA A 89 -20.43 28.21 25.04
N ASP A 90 -21.44 27.94 25.86
CA ASP A 90 -21.85 26.58 26.23
C ASP A 90 -22.35 25.81 24.97
N ARG A 91 -23.13 26.46 24.11
CA ARG A 91 -23.59 25.88 22.85
C ARG A 91 -22.44 25.63 21.87
N LEU A 92 -21.47 26.54 21.76
CA LEU A 92 -20.26 26.34 20.96
C LEU A 92 -19.47 25.11 21.39
N ALA A 93 -19.29 24.89 22.70
CA ALA A 93 -18.59 23.71 23.20
C ALA A 93 -19.30 22.42 22.81
N GLN A 94 -20.65 22.39 22.85
CA GLN A 94 -21.44 21.25 22.39
C GLN A 94 -21.29 21.01 20.89
N LEU A 95 -21.25 22.05 20.07
CA LEU A 95 -21.06 21.94 18.63
C LEU A 95 -19.65 21.45 18.29
N GLU A 96 -18.63 21.91 18.99
CA GLU A 96 -17.23 21.46 18.80
C GLU A 96 -17.09 19.97 19.14
N GLU A 97 -17.72 19.49 20.21
CA GLU A 97 -17.76 18.06 20.54
C GLU A 97 -18.51 17.24 19.46
N MET A 98 -19.63 17.78 18.98
CA MET A 98 -20.40 17.15 17.89
C MET A 98 -19.61 17.10 16.58
N GLU A 99 -18.95 18.19 16.20
CA GLU A 99 -18.09 18.26 14.99
C GLU A 99 -16.97 17.24 15.06
N GLU A 100 -16.30 17.09 16.21
CA GLU A 100 -15.23 16.11 16.41
C GLU A 100 -15.76 14.68 16.24
N LYS A 101 -16.89 14.35 16.89
CA LYS A 101 -17.52 13.04 16.78
C LYS A 101 -17.93 12.70 15.35
N LEU A 102 -18.58 13.65 14.68
CA LEU A 102 -18.98 13.48 13.27
C LEU A 102 -17.77 13.33 12.35
N SER A 103 -16.69 14.07 12.60
CA SER A 103 -15.44 13.97 11.85
C SER A 103 -14.83 12.57 11.96
N GLN A 104 -14.82 11.98 13.16
CA GLN A 104 -14.33 10.63 13.40
C GLN A 104 -15.19 9.58 12.70
N GLN A 105 -16.52 9.71 12.75
CA GLN A 105 -17.45 8.79 12.07
C GLN A 105 -17.28 8.87 10.53
N ILE A 106 -17.23 10.08 9.97
CA ILE A 106 -17.00 10.32 8.56
C ILE A 106 -15.65 9.70 8.14
N HIS A 107 -14.59 9.98 8.89
CA HIS A 107 -13.26 9.44 8.62
C HIS A 107 -13.27 7.90 8.57
N HIS A 108 -13.89 7.27 9.56
CA HIS A 108 -13.99 5.81 9.62
C HIS A 108 -14.70 5.23 8.38
N ILE A 109 -15.82 5.81 7.97
CA ILE A 109 -16.54 5.37 6.76
C ILE A 109 -15.69 5.57 5.50
N LEU A 110 -15.02 6.73 5.38
CA LEU A 110 -14.16 7.03 4.24
C LEU A 110 -12.96 6.07 4.11
N LEU A 111 -12.47 5.50 5.22
CA LEU A 111 -11.43 4.48 5.20
C LEU A 111 -11.92 3.15 4.60
N VAL A 112 -13.22 2.88 4.66
CA VAL A 112 -13.85 1.62 4.22
C VAL A 112 -14.37 1.70 2.79
N ILE A 113 -14.83 2.88 2.33
CA ILE A 113 -15.28 3.08 0.94
C ILE A 113 -14.09 2.91 -0.02
N PRO A 114 -14.16 1.99 -1.02
CA PRO A 114 -13.05 1.73 -1.91
C PRO A 114 -12.76 2.90 -2.86
N GLN A 115 -11.52 3.00 -3.31
CA GLN A 115 -11.09 3.96 -4.34
C GLN A 115 -11.80 3.66 -5.67
N MET A 116 -12.00 4.69 -6.48
CA MET A 116 -12.53 4.55 -7.84
C MET A 116 -11.55 3.76 -8.70
N ILE A 117 -12.02 2.71 -9.36
CA ILE A 117 -11.19 1.93 -10.28
C ILE A 117 -11.03 2.64 -11.62
N ASP A 118 -9.90 2.42 -12.29
CA ASP A 118 -9.68 2.90 -13.66
C ASP A 118 -10.68 2.25 -14.62
N PRO A 119 -11.23 2.99 -15.60
CA PRO A 119 -12.19 2.46 -16.56
C PRO A 119 -11.69 1.25 -17.37
N SER A 120 -10.38 1.05 -17.48
CA SER A 120 -9.77 -0.09 -18.18
C SER A 120 -9.70 -1.37 -17.35
N VAL A 121 -10.04 -1.33 -16.06
CA VAL A 121 -10.00 -2.51 -15.18
C VAL A 121 -11.07 -3.51 -15.62
N PRO A 122 -10.71 -4.78 -15.86
CA PRO A 122 -11.66 -5.84 -16.17
C PRO A 122 -12.68 -6.02 -15.03
N ILE A 123 -13.95 -6.21 -15.38
CA ILE A 123 -14.99 -6.48 -14.38
C ILE A 123 -15.05 -7.98 -14.11
N GLY A 124 -14.79 -8.38 -12.87
CA GLY A 124 -14.79 -9.78 -12.45
C GLY A 124 -14.94 -9.90 -10.96
N LYS A 125 -15.41 -11.04 -10.46
CA LYS A 125 -15.79 -11.24 -9.06
C LYS A 125 -14.57 -11.48 -8.15
N ASP A 126 -13.59 -12.22 -8.63
CA ASP A 126 -12.42 -12.67 -7.88
C ASP A 126 -11.22 -12.93 -8.85
N ASP A 127 -10.11 -13.38 -8.31
CA ASP A 127 -8.85 -13.62 -9.03
C ASP A 127 -9.00 -14.56 -10.24
N SER A 128 -9.99 -15.47 -10.25
CA SER A 128 -10.25 -16.34 -11.40
C SER A 128 -10.72 -15.57 -12.65
N CYS A 129 -11.12 -14.31 -12.47
CA CYS A 129 -11.55 -13.40 -13.54
C CYS A 129 -10.43 -12.45 -14.01
N ASN A 130 -9.21 -12.58 -13.47
CA ASN A 130 -8.05 -11.82 -13.92
C ASN A 130 -7.71 -12.14 -15.37
N VAL A 131 -7.24 -11.16 -16.13
CA VAL A 131 -7.07 -11.25 -17.57
C VAL A 131 -5.60 -11.30 -17.94
N GLU A 132 -5.17 -12.39 -18.58
CA GLU A 132 -3.85 -12.47 -19.18
C GLU A 132 -3.76 -11.49 -20.36
N VAL A 133 -2.79 -10.59 -20.31
CA VAL A 133 -2.59 -9.56 -21.34
C VAL A 133 -1.47 -9.93 -22.31
N GLU A 134 -0.33 -10.35 -21.78
CA GLU A 134 0.87 -10.61 -22.59
C GLU A 134 1.77 -11.64 -21.91
N ARG A 135 2.45 -12.46 -22.73
CA ARG A 135 3.49 -13.42 -22.31
C ARG A 135 4.85 -13.02 -22.82
N PHE A 136 5.87 -13.24 -21.99
CA PHE A 136 7.25 -12.92 -22.27
C PHE A 136 8.14 -14.15 -22.07
N GLY A 137 8.76 -14.62 -23.13
CA GLY A 137 9.54 -15.84 -23.15
C GLY A 137 8.70 -17.08 -23.37
N GLU A 138 9.38 -18.17 -23.74
CA GLU A 138 8.75 -19.44 -24.05
C GLU A 138 8.60 -20.30 -22.78
N ALA A 139 7.37 -20.67 -22.46
CA ALA A 139 7.05 -21.59 -21.37
C ALA A 139 7.37 -23.03 -21.76
N THR A 140 8.56 -23.49 -21.40
CA THR A 140 9.04 -24.84 -21.74
C THR A 140 8.90 -25.79 -20.56
N VAL A 141 8.74 -27.08 -20.84
CA VAL A 141 8.79 -28.17 -19.87
C VAL A 141 9.95 -29.06 -20.25
N PRO A 142 10.96 -29.26 -19.39
CA PRO A 142 12.09 -30.12 -19.70
C PRO A 142 11.68 -31.62 -19.78
N ALA A 143 12.51 -32.42 -20.43
CA ALA A 143 12.26 -33.86 -20.57
C ALA A 143 12.58 -34.70 -19.32
N PHE A 144 12.89 -34.05 -18.21
CA PHE A 144 13.16 -34.68 -16.92
C PHE A 144 12.22 -34.12 -15.83
N ASP A 145 12.00 -34.92 -14.78
CA ASP A 145 11.15 -34.53 -13.68
C ASP A 145 11.82 -33.42 -12.82
N ILE A 146 11.09 -32.36 -12.56
CA ILE A 146 11.52 -31.28 -11.68
C ILE A 146 11.03 -31.58 -10.28
N PRO A 147 11.92 -31.75 -9.28
CA PRO A 147 11.54 -31.93 -7.89
C PRO A 147 10.87 -30.70 -7.31
N TYR A 148 10.24 -30.85 -6.14
CA TYR A 148 9.73 -29.71 -5.40
C TYR A 148 10.88 -28.77 -5.01
N HIS A 149 10.63 -27.46 -4.93
CA HIS A 149 11.70 -26.48 -4.72
C HIS A 149 12.51 -26.73 -3.43
N THR A 150 11.87 -27.20 -2.35
CA THR A 150 12.61 -27.56 -1.13
C THR A 150 13.52 -28.77 -1.33
N ASP A 151 13.07 -29.77 -2.10
CA ASP A 151 13.86 -30.95 -2.39
C ASP A 151 15.10 -30.58 -3.25
N ILE A 152 14.92 -29.60 -4.17
CA ILE A 152 16.07 -29.04 -4.91
C ILE A 152 17.04 -28.37 -3.92
N MET A 153 16.53 -27.46 -3.05
CA MET A 153 17.37 -26.74 -2.08
C MET A 153 18.09 -27.69 -1.11
N GLU A 154 17.43 -28.75 -0.66
CA GLU A 154 18.01 -29.76 0.23
C GLU A 154 19.20 -30.51 -0.39
N ARG A 155 19.21 -30.72 -1.73
CA ARG A 155 20.35 -31.29 -2.45
C ARG A 155 21.60 -30.40 -2.40
N PHE A 156 21.43 -29.10 -2.15
CA PHE A 156 22.51 -28.14 -1.97
C PHE A 156 22.84 -27.88 -0.50
N ASP A 157 22.28 -28.62 0.46
CA ASP A 157 22.31 -28.28 1.90
C ASP A 157 21.86 -26.82 2.15
N GLY A 158 20.94 -26.31 1.30
CA GLY A 158 20.62 -24.91 1.16
C GLY A 158 19.41 -24.44 1.96
N ILE A 159 18.69 -25.34 2.65
CA ILE A 159 17.49 -24.99 3.43
C ILE A 159 17.37 -25.90 4.65
N ASP A 160 16.92 -25.34 5.79
CA ASP A 160 16.54 -26.09 7.00
C ASP A 160 15.22 -25.55 7.57
N LEU A 161 14.13 -26.21 7.20
CA LEU A 161 12.79 -25.89 7.69
C LEU A 161 12.51 -26.44 9.09
N ASP A 162 13.14 -27.56 9.45
CA ASP A 162 12.98 -28.19 10.77
C ASP A 162 13.59 -27.34 11.87
N ALA A 163 14.79 -26.80 11.63
CA ALA A 163 15.40 -25.85 12.56
C ALA A 163 14.58 -24.57 12.69
N ALA A 164 14.06 -24.03 11.58
CA ALA A 164 13.19 -22.86 11.61
C ALA A 164 11.91 -23.14 12.40
N GLY A 165 11.32 -24.33 12.21
CA GLY A 165 10.14 -24.76 12.96
C GLY A 165 10.37 -24.81 14.48
N ARG A 166 11.56 -25.25 14.92
CA ARG A 166 11.93 -25.26 16.36
C ARG A 166 12.17 -23.87 16.93
N VAL A 167 12.65 -22.91 16.12
CA VAL A 167 13.02 -21.55 16.57
C VAL A 167 11.84 -20.59 16.52
N SER A 168 11.06 -20.62 15.43
CA SER A 168 10.05 -19.59 15.13
C SER A 168 8.68 -20.14 14.76
N GLY A 169 8.57 -21.45 14.54
CA GLY A 169 7.36 -22.09 14.02
C GLY A 169 7.37 -22.27 12.52
N ASN A 170 6.25 -22.74 11.99
CA ASN A 170 6.06 -22.92 10.54
C ASN A 170 5.99 -21.56 9.83
N GLY A 171 6.34 -21.54 8.54
CA GLY A 171 6.35 -20.31 7.74
C GLY A 171 7.61 -19.45 7.91
N PHE A 172 8.67 -20.03 8.48
CA PHE A 172 10.02 -19.47 8.53
C PHE A 172 11.01 -20.44 7.89
N TYR A 173 12.21 -19.99 7.60
CA TYR A 173 13.26 -20.80 6.98
C TYR A 173 14.65 -20.37 7.45
N TYR A 174 15.59 -21.32 7.36
CA TYR A 174 17.01 -21.00 7.23
C TYR A 174 17.43 -21.28 5.80
N LEU A 175 18.05 -20.30 5.14
CA LEU A 175 18.78 -20.53 3.89
C LEU A 175 20.25 -20.61 4.18
N MET A 176 20.97 -21.49 3.48
CA MET A 176 22.38 -21.77 3.74
C MET A 176 23.16 -21.94 2.43
N GLY A 177 24.49 -21.86 2.53
CA GLY A 177 25.40 -22.14 1.44
C GLY A 177 25.10 -21.37 0.15
N ASP A 178 25.12 -22.06 -0.96
CA ASP A 178 24.92 -21.46 -2.27
C ASP A 178 23.49 -20.96 -2.53
N ILE A 179 22.49 -21.53 -1.86
CA ILE A 179 21.10 -21.04 -1.94
C ILE A 179 20.98 -19.68 -1.24
N ALA A 180 21.59 -19.50 -0.07
CA ALA A 180 21.62 -18.21 0.61
C ALA A 180 22.40 -17.16 -0.20
N ARG A 181 23.53 -17.56 -0.83
CA ARG A 181 24.27 -16.68 -1.74
C ARG A 181 23.46 -16.26 -2.96
N LEU A 182 22.70 -17.20 -3.55
CA LEU A 182 21.81 -16.91 -4.69
C LEU A 182 20.70 -15.94 -4.28
N HIS A 183 20.11 -16.12 -3.10
CA HIS A 183 19.11 -15.22 -2.54
C HIS A 183 19.64 -13.77 -2.45
N GLU A 184 20.82 -13.58 -1.85
CA GLU A 184 21.48 -12.27 -1.75
C GLU A 184 21.90 -11.72 -3.13
N ALA A 185 22.39 -12.58 -4.03
CA ALA A 185 22.79 -12.19 -5.37
C ALA A 185 21.63 -11.59 -6.16
N VAL A 186 20.43 -12.17 -6.03
CA VAL A 186 19.23 -11.68 -6.73
C VAL A 186 18.77 -10.35 -6.16
N LEU A 187 18.82 -10.16 -4.84
CA LEU A 187 18.52 -8.86 -4.21
C LEU A 187 19.51 -7.77 -4.64
N ALA A 188 20.80 -8.09 -4.63
CA ALA A 188 21.84 -7.16 -5.05
C ALA A 188 21.71 -6.79 -6.53
N TYR A 189 21.41 -7.77 -7.38
CA TYR A 189 21.14 -7.53 -8.79
C TYR A 189 19.90 -6.67 -8.99
N GLY A 190 18.79 -6.97 -8.31
CA GLY A 190 17.56 -6.18 -8.37
C GLY A 190 17.76 -4.73 -7.94
N ARG A 191 18.55 -4.50 -6.88
CA ARG A 191 18.95 -3.16 -6.43
C ARG A 191 19.69 -2.40 -7.54
N ASP A 192 20.75 -3.00 -8.08
CA ASP A 192 21.61 -2.35 -9.09
C ASP A 192 20.85 -2.17 -10.41
N PHE A 193 19.98 -3.12 -10.78
CA PHE A 193 19.08 -2.99 -11.91
C PHE A 193 18.19 -1.74 -11.78
N MET A 194 17.60 -1.50 -10.62
CA MET A 194 16.75 -0.32 -10.41
C MET A 194 17.54 0.99 -10.34
N ILE A 195 18.75 0.97 -9.75
CA ILE A 195 19.66 2.13 -9.78
C ILE A 195 19.99 2.51 -11.24
N ASN A 196 20.25 1.52 -12.09
CA ASN A 196 20.52 1.73 -13.51
C ASN A 196 19.30 2.23 -14.30
N LYS A 197 18.08 2.04 -13.78
CA LYS A 197 16.83 2.64 -14.30
C LYS A 197 16.61 4.07 -13.78
N GLY A 198 17.54 4.62 -12.99
CA GLY A 198 17.47 5.97 -12.44
C GLY A 198 16.73 6.11 -11.12
N PHE A 199 16.46 5.00 -10.43
CA PHE A 199 15.83 5.01 -9.10
C PHE A 199 16.84 5.30 -8.00
N THR A 200 16.47 6.11 -7.04
CA THR A 200 17.28 6.35 -5.83
C THR A 200 17.10 5.18 -4.86
N TYR A 201 18.21 4.53 -4.48
CA TYR A 201 18.18 3.45 -3.51
C TYR A 201 18.04 3.98 -2.08
N CYS A 202 17.13 3.37 -1.31
CA CYS A 202 16.83 3.73 0.07
C CYS A 202 16.75 2.49 0.96
N ILE A 203 17.22 2.62 2.19
CA ILE A 203 16.95 1.67 3.29
C ILE A 203 16.03 2.40 4.27
N PRO A 204 14.76 2.01 4.37
CA PRO A 204 13.78 2.68 5.21
C PRO A 204 13.75 2.13 6.64
N PRO A 205 13.08 2.79 7.59
CA PRO A 205 12.69 2.17 8.85
C PRO A 205 11.83 0.92 8.64
N PHE A 206 12.08 -0.15 9.38
CA PHE A 206 11.31 -1.41 9.28
C PHE A 206 10.17 -1.50 10.28
N MET A 207 10.02 -0.48 11.12
CA MET A 207 8.88 -0.28 12.03
C MET A 207 8.30 1.11 11.79
N ILE A 208 6.96 1.19 11.76
CA ILE A 208 6.23 2.42 11.45
C ILE A 208 5.07 2.63 12.42
N HIS A 209 4.67 3.88 12.64
CA HIS A 209 3.51 4.23 13.46
C HIS A 209 2.19 3.75 12.86
N GLY A 210 1.20 3.50 13.72
CA GLY A 210 -0.15 3.10 13.31
C GLY A 210 -0.79 4.07 12.33
N SER A 211 -0.57 5.38 12.47
CA SER A 211 -1.06 6.41 11.55
C SER A 211 -0.49 6.29 10.14
N VAL A 212 0.75 5.80 9.99
CA VAL A 212 1.33 5.51 8.67
C VAL A 212 0.70 4.26 8.08
N VAL A 213 0.51 3.20 8.90
CA VAL A 213 -0.16 1.96 8.45
C VAL A 213 -1.56 2.27 7.92
N GLU A 214 -2.36 3.04 8.67
CA GLU A 214 -3.71 3.47 8.25
C GLU A 214 -3.66 4.26 6.93
N GLY A 215 -2.60 5.04 6.72
CA GLY A 215 -2.40 5.81 5.50
C GLY A 215 -2.14 4.95 4.25
N VAL A 216 -1.51 3.78 4.40
CA VAL A 216 -1.01 2.99 3.26
C VAL A 216 -1.82 1.73 2.95
N MET A 217 -2.67 1.25 3.86
CA MET A 217 -3.48 0.05 3.66
C MET A 217 -4.88 0.16 4.24
N SER A 218 -5.73 -0.83 3.97
CA SER A 218 -7.06 -0.93 4.59
C SER A 218 -6.97 -1.47 6.01
N GLN A 219 -7.98 -1.20 6.84
CA GLN A 219 -8.06 -1.77 8.20
C GLN A 219 -8.10 -3.29 8.17
N THR A 220 -8.81 -3.87 7.21
CA THR A 220 -8.89 -5.33 7.04
C THR A 220 -7.51 -5.94 6.75
N ASP A 221 -6.75 -5.31 5.86
CA ASP A 221 -5.39 -5.75 5.52
C ASP A 221 -4.44 -5.58 6.70
N MET A 222 -4.57 -4.48 7.46
CA MET A 222 -3.79 -4.24 8.68
C MET A 222 -3.99 -5.37 9.70
N ASP A 223 -5.20 -5.76 9.99
CA ASP A 223 -5.53 -6.82 10.97
C ASP A 223 -5.05 -8.20 10.50
N ALA A 224 -5.13 -8.47 9.19
CA ALA A 224 -4.72 -9.74 8.60
C ALA A 224 -3.19 -9.89 8.47
N MET A 225 -2.49 -8.78 8.21
CA MET A 225 -1.08 -8.81 7.80
C MET A 225 -0.10 -8.34 8.87
N MET A 226 -0.41 -7.24 9.60
CA MET A 226 0.60 -6.51 10.36
C MET A 226 0.90 -7.10 11.74
N TYR A 227 2.19 -7.24 12.08
CA TYR A 227 2.64 -7.48 13.45
C TYR A 227 2.76 -6.14 14.19
N LYS A 228 2.15 -6.04 15.36
CA LYS A 228 2.26 -4.89 16.26
C LYS A 228 3.24 -5.21 17.38
N ILE A 229 4.08 -4.24 17.74
CA ILE A 229 4.95 -4.32 18.92
C ILE A 229 4.10 -4.05 20.16
N GLU A 230 4.17 -4.97 21.12
CA GLU A 230 3.42 -4.84 22.38
C GLU A 230 3.92 -3.63 23.19
N GLY A 231 3.02 -2.81 23.68
CA GLY A 231 3.34 -1.61 24.46
C GLY A 231 3.79 -0.39 23.66
N GLU A 232 3.93 -0.51 22.34
CA GLU A 232 4.42 0.55 21.46
C GLU A 232 3.40 0.88 20.35
N ASP A 233 3.40 2.14 19.88
CA ASP A 233 2.71 2.48 18.62
C ASP A 233 3.62 2.21 17.43
N LEU A 234 4.09 0.96 17.31
CA LEU A 234 4.96 0.52 16.23
C LEU A 234 4.45 -0.79 15.64
N TYR A 235 4.58 -0.90 14.31
CA TYR A 235 4.21 -2.08 13.53
C TYR A 235 5.38 -2.46 12.63
N LEU A 236 5.69 -3.76 12.55
CA LEU A 236 6.64 -4.27 11.57
C LEU A 236 6.06 -4.14 10.16
N ILE A 237 6.84 -3.66 9.21
CA ILE A 237 6.38 -3.46 7.82
C ILE A 237 6.15 -4.79 7.11
N GLY A 238 5.07 -4.88 6.33
CA GLY A 238 4.81 -6.01 5.42
C GLY A 238 5.44 -5.83 4.03
N THR A 239 5.97 -4.63 3.76
CA THR A 239 6.68 -4.22 2.53
C THR A 239 7.35 -2.86 2.80
N SER A 240 8.46 -2.58 2.14
CA SER A 240 9.10 -1.26 2.23
C SER A 240 8.23 -0.13 1.66
N GLU A 241 7.26 -0.43 0.79
CA GLU A 241 6.26 0.55 0.33
C GLU A 241 5.67 1.35 1.49
N HIS A 242 5.27 0.67 2.57
CA HIS A 242 4.62 1.31 3.72
C HIS A 242 5.49 2.44 4.30
N SER A 243 6.74 2.13 4.57
CA SER A 243 7.69 3.08 5.13
C SER A 243 8.10 4.16 4.11
N MET A 244 8.27 3.77 2.85
CA MET A 244 8.72 4.68 1.80
C MET A 244 7.65 5.72 1.42
N ILE A 245 6.37 5.33 1.41
CA ILE A 245 5.26 6.28 1.24
C ILE A 245 5.11 7.13 2.51
N GLY A 246 5.25 6.53 3.70
CA GLY A 246 5.25 7.23 4.98
C GLY A 246 6.31 8.34 5.08
N LYS A 247 7.43 8.22 4.36
CA LYS A 247 8.47 9.27 4.25
C LYS A 247 7.90 10.64 3.84
N PHE A 248 6.81 10.65 3.10
CA PHE A 248 6.20 11.86 2.57
C PHE A 248 5.01 12.39 3.39
N ILE A 249 4.71 11.78 4.56
CA ILE A 249 3.59 12.21 5.40
C ILE A 249 3.66 13.72 5.69
N ASP A 250 2.52 14.43 5.50
CA ASP A 250 2.38 15.88 5.68
C ASP A 250 3.28 16.77 4.79
N GLN A 251 3.92 16.19 3.77
CA GLN A 251 4.84 16.96 2.93
C GLN A 251 4.12 17.68 1.78
N ILE A 252 4.63 18.88 1.49
CA ILE A 252 4.42 19.55 0.21
C ILE A 252 5.67 19.31 -0.62
N VAL A 253 5.60 18.31 -1.49
CA VAL A 253 6.71 17.90 -2.34
C VAL A 253 7.00 19.00 -3.37
N PRO A 254 8.24 19.46 -3.53
CA PRO A 254 8.59 20.42 -4.58
C PRO A 254 8.23 19.86 -5.95
N VAL A 255 7.49 20.60 -6.75
CA VAL A 255 6.96 20.13 -8.05
C VAL A 255 8.09 19.77 -9.03
N GLU A 256 9.21 20.48 -8.97
CA GLU A 256 10.41 20.22 -9.76
C GLU A 256 11.14 18.93 -9.39
N SER A 257 10.85 18.37 -8.20
CA SER A 257 11.41 17.09 -7.76
C SER A 257 10.53 15.88 -8.12
N LEU A 258 9.34 16.11 -8.70
CA LEU A 258 8.48 15.06 -9.17
C LEU A 258 8.83 14.64 -10.61
N PRO A 259 8.83 13.35 -10.93
CA PRO A 259 8.50 12.22 -10.04
C PRO A 259 9.63 11.86 -9.08
N GLN A 260 9.28 11.47 -7.85
CA GLN A 260 10.20 10.78 -6.95
C GLN A 260 10.20 9.29 -7.31
N THR A 261 11.33 8.78 -7.78
CA THR A 261 11.53 7.37 -8.14
C THR A 261 12.49 6.73 -7.17
N LEU A 262 11.97 5.87 -6.31
CA LEU A 262 12.70 5.27 -5.20
C LEU A 262 12.68 3.76 -5.32
N THR A 263 13.78 3.10 -4.98
CA THR A 263 13.84 1.66 -4.82
C THR A 263 14.38 1.32 -3.44
N SER A 264 13.81 0.32 -2.80
CA SER A 264 14.13 0.03 -1.41
C SER A 264 14.18 -1.46 -1.12
N TYR A 265 15.19 -1.84 -0.36
CA TYR A 265 15.29 -3.15 0.28
C TYR A 265 14.64 -3.11 1.66
N SER A 266 13.91 -4.16 2.01
CA SER A 266 13.53 -4.42 3.39
C SER A 266 13.28 -5.90 3.66
N PRO A 267 13.43 -6.36 4.91
CA PRO A 267 12.65 -7.50 5.40
C PRO A 267 11.17 -7.12 5.39
N CYS A 268 10.33 -8.13 5.21
CA CYS A 268 8.88 -8.02 5.21
C CYS A 268 8.31 -9.02 6.19
N PHE A 269 7.37 -8.58 7.03
CA PHE A 269 6.77 -9.40 8.08
C PHE A 269 5.26 -9.47 7.87
N ARG A 270 4.71 -10.68 7.70
CA ARG A 270 3.28 -10.88 7.42
C ARG A 270 2.70 -12.00 8.26
N LYS A 271 1.58 -11.74 8.92
CA LYS A 271 0.84 -12.77 9.69
C LYS A 271 0.22 -13.84 8.82
N GLU A 272 -0.04 -13.55 7.54
CA GLU A 272 -0.68 -14.46 6.57
C GLU A 272 -1.99 -15.10 7.10
N LYS A 273 -2.77 -14.35 7.91
CA LYS A 273 -4.02 -14.85 8.48
C LYS A 273 -5.05 -15.09 7.38
N GLY A 274 -5.67 -16.29 7.39
CA GLY A 274 -6.72 -16.66 6.45
C GLY A 274 -6.21 -17.11 5.07
N ALA A 275 -4.91 -17.14 4.88
CA ALA A 275 -4.32 -17.69 3.67
C ALA A 275 -4.27 -19.23 3.78
N HIS A 276 -5.14 -19.90 3.06
CA HIS A 276 -5.16 -21.36 2.93
C HIS A 276 -4.95 -21.73 1.45
N GLY A 277 -4.04 -22.65 1.15
CA GLY A 277 -3.78 -23.07 -0.21
C GLY A 277 -2.80 -24.24 -0.33
N ILE A 278 -2.70 -24.79 -1.53
CA ILE A 278 -1.97 -26.03 -1.85
C ILE A 278 -0.45 -25.91 -1.65
N GLU A 279 0.11 -24.71 -1.58
CA GLU A 279 1.55 -24.45 -1.48
C GLU A 279 1.99 -23.99 -0.07
N GLU A 280 1.42 -24.55 0.98
CA GLU A 280 1.77 -24.22 2.37
C GLU A 280 3.16 -24.73 2.78
N ARG A 281 3.68 -25.74 2.07
CA ARG A 281 5.02 -26.28 2.30
C ARG A 281 6.09 -25.43 1.60
N GLY A 282 7.22 -25.23 2.26
CA GLY A 282 8.38 -24.57 1.68
C GLY A 282 8.36 -23.06 1.87
N ILE A 283 8.80 -22.30 0.84
CA ILE A 283 9.04 -20.86 0.92
C ILE A 283 8.05 -20.01 0.11
N TYR A 284 6.96 -20.59 -0.40
CA TYR A 284 5.99 -19.87 -1.22
C TYR A 284 5.19 -18.84 -0.39
N ARG A 285 4.75 -19.25 0.82
CA ARG A 285 3.98 -18.41 1.75
C ARG A 285 4.60 -18.49 3.14
N ILE A 286 5.17 -17.37 3.58
CA ILE A 286 6.04 -17.30 4.76
C ILE A 286 5.79 -16.00 5.52
N HIS A 287 6.10 -16.01 6.82
CA HIS A 287 5.90 -14.89 7.73
C HIS A 287 6.98 -13.82 7.65
N GLN A 288 8.18 -14.20 7.22
CA GLN A 288 9.33 -13.32 7.06
C GLN A 288 10.02 -13.60 5.74
N PHE A 289 10.25 -12.54 4.94
CA PHE A 289 10.99 -12.60 3.69
C PHE A 289 11.62 -11.23 3.41
N GLU A 290 12.45 -11.17 2.38
CA GLU A 290 13.09 -9.94 1.93
C GLU A 290 12.57 -9.55 0.57
N LYS A 291 12.56 -8.24 0.30
CA LYS A 291 12.05 -7.70 -0.95
C LYS A 291 12.80 -6.44 -1.37
N GLN A 292 13.09 -6.33 -2.65
CA GLN A 292 13.43 -5.09 -3.32
C GLN A 292 12.18 -4.54 -3.99
N GLU A 293 11.82 -3.29 -3.68
CA GLU A 293 10.58 -2.64 -4.10
C GLU A 293 10.87 -1.43 -5.01
N MET A 294 9.93 -1.11 -5.88
CA MET A 294 9.88 0.11 -6.67
C MET A 294 8.76 1.01 -6.17
N ILE A 295 9.04 2.26 -5.87
CA ILE A 295 8.07 3.25 -5.39
C ILE A 295 8.15 4.49 -6.26
N VAL A 296 6.99 5.01 -6.68
CA VAL A 296 6.89 6.27 -7.42
C VAL A 296 5.87 7.17 -6.74
N VAL A 297 6.28 8.42 -6.50
CA VAL A 297 5.39 9.53 -6.12
C VAL A 297 5.43 10.53 -7.26
N CYS A 298 4.31 10.79 -7.89
CA CYS A 298 4.26 11.59 -9.11
C CYS A 298 3.01 12.49 -9.19
N LYS A 299 2.96 13.31 -10.24
CA LYS A 299 1.74 14.04 -10.60
C LYS A 299 0.67 13.07 -11.11
N PRO A 300 -0.63 13.41 -10.98
CA PRO A 300 -1.73 12.58 -11.47
C PRO A 300 -1.62 12.19 -12.96
N GLU A 301 -1.22 13.14 -13.81
CA GLU A 301 -1.08 12.95 -15.26
C GLU A 301 0.00 11.94 -15.64
N ASP A 302 1.01 11.74 -14.79
CA ASP A 302 2.14 10.85 -15.05
C ASP A 302 1.87 9.40 -14.58
N SER A 303 0.86 9.18 -13.73
CA SER A 303 0.69 7.91 -13.03
C SER A 303 0.43 6.72 -13.95
N LYS A 304 -0.30 6.93 -15.06
CA LYS A 304 -0.54 5.87 -16.05
C LYS A 304 0.76 5.44 -16.75
N ALA A 305 1.60 6.39 -17.13
CA ALA A 305 2.88 6.10 -17.79
C ALA A 305 3.85 5.40 -16.83
N TRP A 306 3.84 5.77 -15.53
CA TRP A 306 4.64 5.09 -14.52
C TRP A 306 4.15 3.68 -14.23
N TYR A 307 2.84 3.44 -14.18
CA TYR A 307 2.29 2.10 -14.05
C TYR A 307 2.82 1.16 -15.14
N GLU A 308 2.76 1.59 -16.40
CA GLU A 308 3.27 0.83 -17.54
C GLU A 308 4.79 0.55 -17.46
N LYS A 309 5.58 1.51 -17.01
CA LYS A 309 7.03 1.32 -16.82
C LYS A 309 7.34 0.34 -15.70
N LEU A 310 6.64 0.45 -14.56
CA LEU A 310 6.96 -0.34 -13.38
C LEU A 310 6.80 -1.84 -13.61
N TRP A 311 5.67 -2.27 -14.16
CA TRP A 311 5.48 -3.71 -14.42
C TRP A 311 6.42 -4.24 -15.50
N ARG A 312 6.75 -3.42 -16.52
CA ARG A 312 7.74 -3.80 -17.55
C ARG A 312 9.14 -3.99 -16.99
N TYR A 313 9.54 -3.22 -15.98
CA TYR A 313 10.82 -3.42 -15.30
C TYR A 313 10.88 -4.78 -14.59
N SER A 314 9.80 -5.24 -13.96
CA SER A 314 9.76 -6.61 -13.41
C SER A 314 9.87 -7.67 -14.51
N VAL A 315 9.16 -7.52 -15.61
CA VAL A 315 9.28 -8.42 -16.76
C VAL A 315 10.73 -8.47 -17.26
N GLU A 316 11.37 -7.32 -17.47
CA GLU A 316 12.76 -7.24 -17.95
C GLU A 316 13.73 -7.92 -16.98
N LEU A 317 13.57 -7.70 -15.66
CA LEU A 317 14.39 -8.35 -14.65
C LEU A 317 14.23 -9.89 -14.69
N PHE A 318 13.01 -10.39 -14.64
CA PHE A 318 12.77 -11.85 -14.67
C PHE A 318 13.24 -12.50 -15.97
N ARG A 319 13.06 -11.82 -17.11
CA ARG A 319 13.58 -12.31 -18.41
C ARG A 319 15.10 -12.35 -18.45
N SER A 320 15.79 -11.42 -17.78
CA SER A 320 17.26 -11.47 -17.66
C SER A 320 17.77 -12.62 -16.80
N LEU A 321 16.89 -13.22 -16.00
CA LEU A 321 17.14 -14.42 -15.19
C LEU A 321 16.75 -15.73 -15.90
N ASP A 322 16.46 -15.68 -17.20
CA ASP A 322 15.98 -16.80 -18.02
C ASP A 322 14.61 -17.37 -17.56
N ILE A 323 13.79 -16.57 -16.87
CA ILE A 323 12.48 -16.98 -16.36
C ILE A 323 11.38 -16.46 -17.28
N PRO A 324 10.55 -17.32 -17.89
CA PRO A 324 9.35 -16.89 -18.62
C PRO A 324 8.31 -16.33 -17.67
N VAL A 325 7.68 -15.21 -18.06
CA VAL A 325 6.65 -14.55 -17.25
C VAL A 325 5.45 -14.16 -18.11
N ARG A 326 4.31 -13.88 -17.45
CA ARG A 326 3.15 -13.23 -18.06
C ARG A 326 2.70 -12.04 -17.22
N GLN A 327 2.04 -11.09 -17.88
CA GLN A 327 1.28 -10.04 -17.20
C GLN A 327 -0.18 -10.47 -17.06
N LEU A 328 -0.70 -10.41 -15.84
CA LEU A 328 -2.08 -10.72 -15.49
C LEU A 328 -2.75 -9.46 -14.93
N GLU A 329 -3.68 -8.85 -15.66
CA GLU A 329 -4.42 -7.68 -15.21
C GLU A 329 -5.46 -8.08 -14.17
N CYS A 330 -5.41 -7.49 -12.98
CA CYS A 330 -6.35 -7.78 -11.90
C CYS A 330 -7.73 -7.22 -12.21
N CYS A 331 -8.76 -8.02 -12.00
CA CYS A 331 -10.14 -7.60 -12.17
C CYS A 331 -10.66 -6.81 -10.95
N SER A 332 -11.81 -6.18 -11.11
CA SER A 332 -12.39 -5.26 -10.12
C SER A 332 -12.65 -5.88 -8.74
N GLY A 333 -13.00 -7.17 -8.67
CA GLY A 333 -13.26 -7.88 -7.42
C GLY A 333 -12.00 -8.34 -6.69
N ASP A 334 -10.87 -8.47 -7.41
CA ASP A 334 -9.57 -8.81 -6.86
C ASP A 334 -8.76 -7.59 -6.40
N LEU A 335 -9.11 -6.40 -6.87
CA LEU A 335 -8.43 -5.16 -6.47
C LEU A 335 -8.66 -4.83 -4.99
N ALA A 336 -7.58 -4.65 -4.22
CA ALA A 336 -7.64 -4.08 -2.88
C ALA A 336 -8.28 -2.68 -2.88
N ASP A 337 -8.84 -2.25 -1.74
CA ASP A 337 -9.69 -1.05 -1.65
C ASP A 337 -8.99 0.26 -2.03
N LEU A 338 -7.68 0.36 -1.84
CA LEU A 338 -6.92 1.56 -2.17
C LEU A 338 -6.45 1.61 -3.63
N LYS A 339 -6.50 0.49 -4.35
CA LYS A 339 -5.96 0.39 -5.71
C LYS A 339 -6.94 0.94 -6.75
N VAL A 340 -6.42 1.76 -7.65
CA VAL A 340 -7.11 2.24 -8.85
C VAL A 340 -6.99 1.21 -9.97
N LYS A 341 -5.79 0.61 -10.09
CA LYS A 341 -5.45 -0.40 -11.08
C LYS A 341 -4.29 -1.25 -10.57
N SER A 342 -4.28 -2.53 -10.90
CA SER A 342 -3.20 -3.45 -10.54
C SER A 342 -3.02 -4.52 -11.59
N CYS A 343 -1.79 -4.99 -11.76
CA CYS A 343 -1.50 -6.23 -12.47
C CYS A 343 -0.43 -7.02 -11.72
N ASP A 344 -0.48 -8.33 -11.88
CA ASP A 344 0.54 -9.22 -11.39
C ASP A 344 1.46 -9.63 -12.52
N ILE A 345 2.73 -9.82 -12.20
CA ILE A 345 3.66 -10.54 -13.03
C ILE A 345 3.78 -11.94 -12.44
N GLU A 346 3.46 -12.92 -13.25
CA GLU A 346 3.52 -14.32 -12.87
C GLU A 346 4.64 -15.03 -13.63
N ALA A 347 5.41 -15.85 -12.90
CA ALA A 347 6.48 -16.64 -13.46
C ALA A 347 5.99 -18.04 -13.83
N TRP A 348 6.55 -18.59 -14.89
CA TRP A 348 6.29 -19.97 -15.32
C TRP A 348 6.91 -20.98 -14.36
N SER A 349 6.11 -21.93 -13.91
CA SER A 349 6.55 -23.14 -13.21
C SER A 349 6.51 -24.33 -14.16
N PRO A 350 7.64 -24.79 -14.67
CA PRO A 350 7.65 -25.98 -15.53
C PRO A 350 7.26 -27.26 -14.78
N ARG A 351 7.46 -27.31 -13.45
CA ARG A 351 7.00 -28.40 -12.58
C ARG A 351 5.48 -28.51 -12.53
N GLN A 352 4.81 -27.35 -12.30
CA GLN A 352 3.35 -27.30 -12.17
C GLN A 352 2.65 -27.10 -13.53
N GLN A 353 3.40 -26.76 -14.58
CA GLN A 353 2.90 -26.37 -15.91
C GLN A 353 1.87 -25.23 -15.82
N LYS A 354 2.09 -24.28 -14.93
CA LYS A 354 1.27 -23.08 -14.72
C LYS A 354 2.11 -21.89 -14.32
N TYR A 355 1.53 -20.70 -14.43
CA TYR A 355 2.12 -19.47 -13.93
C TYR A 355 1.69 -19.25 -12.47
N PHE A 356 2.52 -18.56 -11.70
CA PHE A 356 2.22 -18.11 -10.34
C PHE A 356 2.81 -16.73 -10.07
N GLU A 357 2.14 -15.96 -9.21
CA GLU A 357 2.50 -14.57 -8.87
C GLU A 357 3.89 -14.46 -8.24
N VAL A 358 4.71 -13.57 -8.81
CA VAL A 358 6.05 -13.22 -8.30
C VAL A 358 6.20 -11.72 -8.02
N CYS A 359 5.42 -10.85 -8.68
CA CYS A 359 5.37 -9.42 -8.45
C CYS A 359 3.94 -8.91 -8.60
N SER A 360 3.60 -7.85 -7.87
CA SER A 360 2.33 -7.15 -8.00
C SER A 360 2.58 -5.64 -8.15
N CYS A 361 2.15 -5.10 -9.28
CA CYS A 361 2.25 -3.69 -9.63
C CYS A 361 0.93 -2.98 -9.34
N SER A 362 0.98 -1.87 -8.62
CA SER A 362 -0.21 -1.14 -8.20
C SER A 362 -0.13 0.35 -8.48
N ASN A 363 -1.20 0.90 -9.06
CA ASN A 363 -1.48 2.33 -9.07
C ASN A 363 -2.55 2.61 -8.01
N LEU A 364 -2.22 3.42 -7.00
CA LEU A 364 -3.12 3.79 -5.91
C LEU A 364 -3.77 5.16 -6.13
N GLY A 365 -3.45 5.83 -7.24
CA GLY A 365 -3.93 7.18 -7.47
C GLY A 365 -3.62 8.10 -6.28
N ASP A 366 -4.58 8.86 -5.82
CA ASP A 366 -4.45 9.76 -4.68
C ASP A 366 -4.81 9.10 -3.31
N ALA A 367 -5.11 7.81 -3.28
CA ALA A 367 -5.65 7.15 -2.08
C ALA A 367 -4.75 7.30 -0.85
N GLN A 368 -3.46 6.96 -0.98
CA GLN A 368 -2.48 7.09 0.09
C GLN A 368 -2.10 8.55 0.32
N ALA A 369 -1.92 9.32 -0.75
CA ALA A 369 -1.57 10.73 -0.67
C ALA A 369 -2.63 11.55 0.08
N ARG A 370 -3.90 11.25 -0.08
CA ARG A 370 -5.00 11.88 0.64
C ARG A 370 -4.97 11.54 2.13
N ARG A 371 -4.74 10.26 2.48
CA ARG A 371 -4.65 9.83 3.88
C ARG A 371 -3.45 10.42 4.60
N LEU A 372 -2.30 10.46 3.92
CA LEU A 372 -1.02 10.93 4.47
C LEU A 372 -0.73 12.41 4.16
N ARG A 373 -1.65 13.12 3.50
CA ARG A 373 -1.52 14.56 3.14
C ARG A 373 -0.27 14.84 2.30
N ILE A 374 0.02 13.97 1.32
CA ILE A 374 1.14 14.13 0.38
C ILE A 374 0.69 15.01 -0.78
N ARG A 375 1.20 16.22 -0.86
CA ARG A 375 0.72 17.25 -1.78
C ARG A 375 1.87 17.91 -2.54
N TYR A 376 1.53 18.61 -3.60
CA TYR A 376 2.43 19.53 -4.29
C TYR A 376 1.68 20.80 -4.69
N LYS A 377 2.39 21.87 -5.01
CA LYS A 377 1.78 23.08 -5.60
C LYS A 377 1.95 23.00 -7.10
N ASP A 378 0.85 23.14 -7.86
CA ASP A 378 0.89 23.22 -9.30
C ASP A 378 1.44 24.58 -9.78
N GLU A 379 1.57 24.77 -11.09
CA GLU A 379 2.09 25.99 -11.73
C GLU A 379 1.29 27.26 -11.37
N ASN A 380 0.03 27.09 -10.98
CA ASN A 380 -0.85 28.18 -10.55
C ASN A 380 -0.81 28.40 -9.02
N GLY A 381 0.06 27.69 -8.31
CA GLY A 381 0.16 27.73 -6.85
C GLY A 381 -0.96 26.99 -6.12
N LYS A 382 -1.83 26.25 -6.83
CA LYS A 382 -2.93 25.48 -6.24
C LYS A 382 -2.39 24.17 -5.69
N MET A 383 -2.88 23.81 -4.49
CA MET A 383 -2.52 22.57 -3.83
C MET A 383 -3.19 21.38 -4.52
N GLN A 384 -2.39 20.40 -4.92
CA GLN A 384 -2.81 19.15 -5.55
C GLN A 384 -2.30 17.97 -4.72
N LEU A 385 -2.99 16.83 -4.81
CA LEU A 385 -2.51 15.55 -4.25
C LEU A 385 -1.58 14.86 -5.23
N CYS A 386 -0.51 14.25 -4.71
CA CYS A 386 0.31 13.35 -5.50
C CYS A 386 -0.44 12.04 -5.79
N HIS A 387 -0.01 11.32 -6.82
CA HIS A 387 -0.33 9.91 -7.01
C HIS A 387 0.83 9.05 -6.52
N THR A 388 0.51 7.86 -6.02
CA THR A 388 1.49 6.88 -5.55
C THR A 388 1.35 5.56 -6.30
N LEU A 389 2.49 4.96 -6.62
CA LEU A 389 2.57 3.66 -7.28
C LEU A 389 3.65 2.82 -6.62
N ASN A 390 3.47 1.52 -6.66
CA ASN A 390 4.50 0.57 -6.25
C ASN A 390 4.51 -0.66 -7.16
N ASN A 391 5.62 -1.35 -7.15
CA ASN A 391 5.77 -2.66 -7.73
C ASN A 391 6.92 -3.42 -7.06
N THR A 392 6.77 -4.71 -6.92
CA THR A 392 7.88 -5.58 -6.53
C THR A 392 8.91 -5.63 -7.65
N CYS A 393 10.16 -5.23 -7.35
CA CYS A 393 11.29 -5.51 -8.21
C CYS A 393 11.60 -6.99 -8.17
N VAL A 394 11.89 -7.51 -6.98
CA VAL A 394 12.10 -8.94 -6.72
C VAL A 394 11.85 -9.26 -5.24
N ALA A 395 11.17 -10.40 -5.01
CA ALA A 395 11.03 -11.02 -3.70
C ALA A 395 11.61 -12.45 -3.81
N PRO A 396 12.82 -12.68 -3.28
CA PRO A 396 13.54 -13.92 -3.51
C PRO A 396 12.78 -15.22 -3.25
N PRO A 397 11.92 -15.37 -2.24
CA PRO A 397 11.29 -16.66 -1.98
C PRO A 397 10.53 -17.22 -3.19
N ARG A 398 9.59 -16.46 -3.74
CA ARG A 398 8.85 -16.89 -4.94
C ARG A 398 9.73 -16.89 -6.19
N MET A 399 10.63 -15.90 -6.30
CA MET A 399 11.59 -15.85 -7.40
C MET A 399 12.52 -17.04 -7.37
N LEU A 400 13.03 -17.50 -6.21
CA LEU A 400 13.88 -18.68 -6.10
C LEU A 400 13.16 -19.96 -6.56
N ILE A 401 11.87 -20.10 -6.28
CA ILE A 401 11.07 -21.21 -6.79
C ILE A 401 11.12 -21.20 -8.32
N ALA A 402 10.75 -20.07 -8.94
CA ALA A 402 10.77 -19.93 -10.39
C ALA A 402 12.18 -20.12 -10.96
N PHE A 403 13.20 -19.53 -10.28
CA PHE A 403 14.58 -19.61 -10.71
C PHE A 403 15.10 -21.06 -10.72
N LEU A 404 14.91 -21.78 -9.62
CA LEU A 404 15.39 -23.15 -9.47
C LEU A 404 14.69 -24.08 -10.48
N GLU A 405 13.37 -23.96 -10.66
CA GLU A 405 12.62 -24.80 -11.60
C GLU A 405 13.00 -24.52 -13.07
N ASN A 406 13.27 -23.27 -13.45
CA ASN A 406 13.61 -22.92 -14.85
C ASN A 406 15.09 -23.09 -15.18
N ASN A 407 15.99 -23.08 -14.18
CA ASN A 407 17.44 -23.20 -14.40
C ASN A 407 18.03 -24.54 -13.96
N LEU A 408 17.22 -25.47 -13.44
CA LEU A 408 17.64 -26.85 -13.13
C LEU A 408 18.05 -27.59 -14.41
N GLN A 409 19.13 -28.35 -14.32
CA GLN A 409 19.63 -29.21 -15.41
C GLN A 409 19.34 -30.68 -15.11
N ALA A 410 19.39 -31.53 -16.15
CA ALA A 410 19.11 -32.96 -16.01
C ALA A 410 20.08 -33.69 -15.07
N ASP A 411 21.29 -33.18 -14.87
CA ASP A 411 22.30 -33.72 -13.94
C ASP A 411 22.13 -33.22 -12.50
N GLY A 412 21.08 -32.41 -12.22
CA GLY A 412 20.78 -31.83 -10.91
C GLY A 412 21.52 -30.54 -10.61
N THR A 413 22.38 -30.05 -11.50
CA THR A 413 23.01 -28.73 -11.36
C THR A 413 22.01 -27.60 -11.66
N VAL A 414 22.31 -26.40 -11.20
CA VAL A 414 21.50 -25.19 -11.48
C VAL A 414 22.36 -24.19 -12.23
N LYS A 415 21.95 -23.83 -13.44
CA LYS A 415 22.60 -22.81 -14.27
C LYS A 415 22.40 -21.44 -13.63
N ILE A 416 23.46 -20.63 -13.58
CA ILE A 416 23.40 -19.23 -13.15
C ILE A 416 23.45 -18.33 -14.39
N PRO A 417 22.41 -17.52 -14.67
CA PRO A 417 22.41 -16.54 -15.74
C PRO A 417 23.56 -15.56 -15.63
N GLU A 418 24.05 -15.07 -16.76
CA GLU A 418 25.25 -14.23 -16.84
C GLU A 418 25.14 -12.96 -15.98
N VAL A 419 23.96 -12.38 -15.90
CA VAL A 419 23.70 -11.16 -15.10
C VAL A 419 23.96 -11.36 -13.61
N LEU A 420 23.94 -12.59 -13.09
CA LEU A 420 24.21 -12.90 -11.69
C LEU A 420 25.68 -13.30 -11.42
N TRP A 421 26.51 -13.56 -12.44
CA TRP A 421 27.90 -13.98 -12.20
C TRP A 421 28.70 -12.99 -11.31
N PRO A 422 28.60 -11.68 -11.50
CA PRO A 422 29.32 -10.74 -10.62
C PRO A 422 28.88 -10.84 -9.15
N TYR A 423 27.63 -11.16 -8.89
CA TYR A 423 27.05 -11.28 -7.54
C TYR A 423 27.29 -12.66 -6.91
N MET A 424 27.64 -13.66 -7.74
CA MET A 424 27.95 -15.03 -7.33
C MET A 424 29.44 -15.35 -7.36
N GLY A 425 30.32 -14.31 -7.36
CA GLY A 425 31.77 -14.48 -7.37
C GLY A 425 32.29 -15.19 -8.64
N GLY A 426 31.61 -15.02 -9.77
CA GLY A 426 31.92 -15.64 -11.07
C GLY A 426 31.38 -17.06 -11.22
N THR A 427 30.62 -17.59 -10.26
CA THR A 427 30.00 -18.93 -10.35
C THR A 427 28.97 -18.97 -11.48
N LYS A 428 29.10 -19.95 -12.38
CA LYS A 428 28.23 -20.13 -13.55
C LYS A 428 27.23 -21.25 -13.39
N VAL A 429 27.51 -22.19 -12.50
CA VAL A 429 26.71 -23.36 -12.23
C VAL A 429 26.81 -23.71 -10.76
N LEU A 430 25.70 -23.97 -10.12
CA LEU A 430 25.66 -24.56 -8.77
C LEU A 430 25.67 -26.08 -8.89
N VAL A 431 26.49 -26.72 -8.08
CA VAL A 431 26.62 -28.19 -8.06
C VAL A 431 26.03 -28.70 -6.74
N PRO A 432 25.08 -29.63 -6.76
CA PRO A 432 24.51 -30.16 -5.52
C PRO A 432 25.56 -30.90 -4.69
N THR A 433 25.46 -30.73 -3.37
CA THR A 433 26.36 -31.43 -2.40
C THR A 433 25.88 -32.84 -2.11
N LYS A 434 24.59 -33.13 -2.30
CA LYS A 434 23.95 -34.43 -2.15
C LYS A 434 23.48 -34.95 -3.50
N LYS A 435 23.61 -36.23 -3.71
CA LYS A 435 23.11 -36.90 -4.93
C LYS A 435 21.60 -37.16 -4.83
#